data_2210c8475c07aca4cda50e425b608d03
#
_entry.id   2210c8475c07aca4cda50e425b608d03
#
_cell.length_a   1.000
_cell.length_b   1.000
_cell.length_c   1.000
_cell.angle_alpha   90.00
_cell.angle_beta   90.00
_cell.angle_gamma   90.00
#
_symmetry.space_group_name_H-M   'P 1'
#
loop_
_entity.id
_entity.type
_entity.pdbx_description
1 polymer ?
#
loop_
_entity_poly.entity_id
_entity_poly.type
_entity_poly.pdbx_seq_one_letter_code
_entity_poly.pdbx_strand_id
1 'polypeptide(L)'
;MNWLETIGRNVMAGLSNVGTAMLLVWQTIKQLKMLNAWHVLQQMAHLGVDSLPIISLTLLFAGGVMTLQITDVLITYGAQGTVGGLMAVAMGRELGPILVGVVLAGRVGAAITAEIGTMKVTEQIDALRVMAVNPIGYLVVPRVVACMIMVPILAFYGVVIGIAGGY
;
A
#
# COMPACT_ATOMS: atom_id res chain seq x y z
N MET A 1 -32.20 13.72 -24.36
CA MET A 1 -30.83 13.83 -23.79
C MET A 1 -30.16 12.49 -24.06
N ASN A 2 -29.25 12.51 -25.01
CA ASN A 2 -28.75 11.29 -25.66
C ASN A 2 -27.81 10.52 -24.72
N TRP A 3 -28.19 9.29 -24.36
CA TRP A 3 -27.34 8.41 -23.54
C TRP A 3 -25.94 8.21 -24.12
N LEU A 4 -25.78 8.31 -25.44
CA LEU A 4 -24.50 8.31 -26.14
C LEU A 4 -23.59 9.50 -25.74
N GLU A 5 -24.15 10.69 -25.55
CA GLU A 5 -23.42 11.87 -25.04
C GLU A 5 -22.97 11.66 -23.59
N THR A 6 -23.79 11.03 -22.76
CA THR A 6 -23.46 10.74 -21.37
C THR A 6 -22.34 9.71 -21.28
N ILE A 7 -22.38 8.66 -22.11
CA ILE A 7 -21.29 7.67 -22.20
C ILE A 7 -20.01 8.32 -22.70
N GLY A 8 -20.09 9.10 -23.78
CA GLY A 8 -18.93 9.79 -24.34
C GLY A 8 -18.27 10.72 -23.31
N ARG A 9 -19.05 11.49 -22.56
CA ARG A 9 -18.57 12.35 -21.49
C ARG A 9 -17.93 11.58 -20.33
N ASN A 10 -18.52 10.46 -19.92
CA ASN A 10 -17.96 9.62 -18.86
C ASN A 10 -16.66 8.94 -19.29
N VAL A 11 -16.56 8.50 -20.53
CA VAL A 11 -15.34 7.94 -21.11
C VAL A 11 -14.25 9.00 -21.21
N MET A 12 -14.58 10.20 -21.70
CA MET A 12 -13.62 11.32 -21.74
C MET A 12 -13.15 11.73 -20.33
N ALA A 13 -14.05 11.78 -19.37
CA ALA A 13 -13.69 12.06 -17.96
C ALA A 13 -12.76 10.98 -17.40
N GLY A 14 -13.04 9.70 -17.68
CA GLY A 14 -12.16 8.59 -17.30
C GLY A 14 -10.77 8.69 -17.94
N LEU A 15 -10.70 8.95 -19.24
CA LEU A 15 -9.42 9.18 -19.95
C LEU A 15 -8.65 10.38 -19.41
N SER A 16 -9.34 11.48 -19.12
CA SER A 16 -8.74 12.67 -18.50
C SER A 16 -8.15 12.37 -17.11
N ASN A 17 -8.86 11.61 -16.29
CA ASN A 17 -8.37 11.20 -14.95
C ASN A 17 -7.12 10.31 -15.06
N VAL A 18 -7.12 9.35 -15.99
CA VAL A 18 -5.94 8.51 -16.26
C VAL A 18 -4.76 9.35 -16.75
N GLY A 19 -5.02 10.29 -17.68
CA GLY A 19 -4.00 11.23 -18.17
C GLY A 19 -3.40 12.07 -17.06
N THR A 20 -4.23 12.61 -16.17
CA THR A 20 -3.79 13.39 -15.01
C THR A 20 -2.95 12.53 -14.04
N ALA A 21 -3.37 11.30 -13.79
CA ALA A 21 -2.60 10.36 -12.94
C ALA A 21 -1.22 10.06 -13.56
N MET A 22 -1.17 9.85 -14.87
CA MET A 22 0.08 9.58 -15.59
C MET A 22 1.03 10.78 -15.58
N LEU A 23 0.49 11.99 -15.71
CA LEU A 23 1.26 13.23 -15.57
C LEU A 23 1.79 13.40 -14.14
N LEU A 24 1.00 13.07 -13.11
CA LEU A 24 1.47 13.09 -11.72
C LEU A 24 2.63 12.12 -11.50
N VAL A 25 2.53 10.89 -12.02
CA VAL A 25 3.62 9.91 -11.94
C VAL A 25 4.88 10.44 -12.62
N TRP A 26 4.75 10.98 -13.83
CA TRP A 26 5.86 11.56 -14.57
C TRP A 26 6.53 12.73 -13.83
N GLN A 27 5.72 13.63 -13.28
CA GLN A 27 6.21 14.77 -12.49
C GLN A 27 6.91 14.30 -11.21
N THR A 28 6.38 13.28 -10.54
CA THR A 28 6.97 12.66 -9.35
C THR A 28 8.36 12.10 -9.67
N ILE A 29 8.50 11.35 -10.76
CA ILE A 29 9.80 10.81 -11.21
C ILE A 29 10.80 11.93 -11.52
N LYS A 30 10.36 12.99 -12.18
CA LYS A 30 11.23 14.12 -12.53
C LYS A 30 11.72 14.91 -11.32
N GLN A 31 10.93 14.93 -10.24
CA GLN A 31 11.23 15.67 -9.01
C GLN A 31 11.93 14.82 -7.94
N LEU A 32 12.22 13.55 -8.20
CA LEU A 32 13.00 12.68 -7.32
C LEU A 32 14.37 13.29 -6.92
N LYS A 33 14.93 14.17 -7.73
CA LYS A 33 16.19 14.85 -7.45
C LYS A 33 16.12 15.87 -6.30
N MET A 34 14.93 16.32 -5.90
CA MET A 34 14.72 17.29 -4.82
C MET A 34 14.35 16.61 -3.49
N LEU A 35 14.66 15.32 -3.34
CA LEU A 35 14.36 14.54 -2.14
C LEU A 35 15.06 15.10 -0.91
N ASN A 36 14.26 15.48 0.09
CA ASN A 36 14.76 15.71 1.43
C ASN A 36 14.66 14.40 2.24
N ALA A 37 15.81 13.78 2.53
CA ALA A 37 15.87 12.49 3.23
C ALA A 37 15.13 12.50 4.58
N TRP A 38 15.09 13.64 5.26
CA TRP A 38 14.37 13.79 6.52
C TRP A 38 12.86 13.61 6.37
N HIS A 39 12.26 14.22 5.34
CA HIS A 39 10.82 14.05 5.08
C HIS A 39 10.48 12.62 4.68
N VAL A 40 11.36 11.95 3.92
CA VAL A 40 11.17 10.53 3.59
C VAL A 40 11.20 9.68 4.86
N LEU A 41 12.14 9.92 5.76
CA LEU A 41 12.27 9.17 7.01
C LEU A 41 11.04 9.34 7.92
N GLN A 42 10.52 10.56 8.03
CA GLN A 42 9.27 10.83 8.75
C GLN A 42 8.08 10.08 8.14
N GLN A 43 7.96 10.10 6.81
CA GLN A 43 6.90 9.37 6.12
C GLN A 43 7.06 7.84 6.27
N MET A 44 8.29 7.33 6.23
CA MET A 44 8.55 5.90 6.49
C MET A 44 8.15 5.51 7.91
N ALA A 45 8.42 6.33 8.92
CA ALA A 45 8.00 6.08 10.29
C ALA A 45 6.47 6.05 10.39
N HIS A 46 5.80 7.05 9.85
CA HIS A 46 4.33 7.16 9.90
C HIS A 46 3.63 6.04 9.10
N LEU A 47 4.07 5.75 7.88
CA LEU A 47 3.49 4.70 7.05
C LEU A 47 3.86 3.30 7.52
N GLY A 48 5.07 3.12 8.05
CA GLY A 48 5.58 1.83 8.50
C GLY A 48 5.08 1.45 9.90
N VAL A 49 5.49 2.22 10.90
CA VAL A 49 5.23 1.88 12.32
C VAL A 49 3.74 1.81 12.62
N ASP A 50 2.97 2.79 12.15
CA ASP A 50 1.53 2.80 12.38
C ASP A 50 0.79 1.67 11.64
N SER A 51 1.41 1.02 10.64
CA SER A 51 0.83 -0.13 9.94
C SER A 51 1.15 -1.47 10.60
N LEU A 52 2.16 -1.55 11.47
CA LEU A 52 2.57 -2.79 12.12
C LEU A 52 1.43 -3.50 12.86
N PRO A 53 0.61 -2.83 13.70
CA PRO A 53 -0.43 -3.53 14.46
C PRO A 53 -1.46 -4.23 13.56
N ILE A 54 -1.94 -3.54 12.52
CA ILE A 54 -2.96 -4.09 11.64
C ILE A 54 -2.40 -5.22 10.76
N ILE A 55 -1.15 -5.09 10.27
CA ILE A 55 -0.47 -6.14 9.51
C ILE A 55 -0.26 -7.36 10.39
N SER A 56 0.26 -7.16 11.62
CA SER A 56 0.49 -8.26 12.56
C SER A 56 -0.78 -9.04 12.85
N LEU A 57 -1.86 -8.34 13.18
CA LEU A 57 -3.14 -8.98 13.48
C LEU A 57 -3.68 -9.75 12.26
N THR A 58 -3.70 -9.11 11.10
CA THR A 58 -4.23 -9.70 9.87
C THR A 58 -3.45 -10.94 9.45
N LEU A 59 -2.11 -10.85 9.43
CA LEU A 59 -1.27 -11.96 8.98
C LEU A 59 -1.21 -13.10 9.99
N LEU A 60 -1.25 -12.79 11.28
CA LEU A 60 -1.28 -13.81 12.33
C LEU A 60 -2.56 -14.66 12.22
N PHE A 61 -3.73 -14.04 12.09
CA PHE A 61 -4.97 -14.77 11.91
C PHE A 61 -5.03 -15.49 10.55
N ALA A 62 -4.59 -14.86 9.46
CA ALA A 62 -4.56 -15.50 8.15
C ALA A 62 -3.65 -16.74 8.17
N GLY A 63 -2.49 -16.65 8.81
CA GLY A 63 -1.58 -17.77 9.00
C GLY A 63 -2.20 -18.92 9.76
N GLY A 64 -2.82 -18.63 10.92
CA GLY A 64 -3.51 -19.63 11.72
C GLY A 64 -4.63 -20.34 10.96
N VAL A 65 -5.51 -19.59 10.29
CA VAL A 65 -6.62 -20.17 9.50
C VAL A 65 -6.08 -21.06 8.36
N MET A 66 -5.05 -20.59 7.63
CA MET A 66 -4.45 -21.39 6.56
C MET A 66 -3.82 -22.67 7.07
N THR A 67 -3.13 -22.62 8.20
CA THR A 67 -2.54 -23.84 8.79
C THR A 67 -3.61 -24.86 9.14
N LEU A 68 -4.70 -24.43 9.76
CA LEU A 68 -5.82 -25.34 10.07
C LEU A 68 -6.37 -26.00 8.81
N GLN A 69 -6.63 -25.23 7.76
CA GLN A 69 -7.17 -25.75 6.49
C GLN A 69 -6.21 -26.73 5.79
N ILE A 70 -4.91 -26.42 5.78
CA ILE A 70 -3.90 -27.28 5.14
C ILE A 70 -3.71 -28.56 5.98
N THR A 71 -3.73 -28.46 7.30
CA THR A 71 -3.54 -29.60 8.20
C THR A 71 -4.63 -30.66 8.01
N ASP A 72 -5.89 -30.29 7.93
CA ASP A 72 -6.99 -31.22 7.73
C ASP A 72 -6.84 -32.03 6.43
N VAL A 73 -6.42 -31.36 5.36
CA VAL A 73 -6.18 -32.01 4.06
C VAL A 73 -4.98 -32.97 4.15
N LEU A 74 -3.88 -32.55 4.75
CA LEU A 74 -2.65 -33.35 4.80
C LEU A 74 -2.76 -34.54 5.77
N ILE A 75 -3.58 -34.46 6.80
CA ILE A 75 -3.90 -35.60 7.68
C ILE A 75 -4.55 -36.71 6.84
N THR A 76 -5.50 -36.35 5.98
CA THR A 76 -6.19 -37.31 5.12
C THR A 76 -5.23 -38.06 4.18
N TYR A 77 -4.16 -37.41 3.75
CA TYR A 77 -3.12 -38.01 2.88
C TYR A 77 -1.93 -38.59 3.65
N GLY A 78 -1.93 -38.57 4.97
CA GLY A 78 -0.83 -39.10 5.79
C GLY A 78 0.47 -38.30 5.70
N ALA A 79 0.41 -37.03 5.27
CA ALA A 79 1.57 -36.18 4.99
C ALA A 79 1.75 -35.06 6.01
N GLN A 80 1.45 -35.30 7.29
CA GLN A 80 1.44 -34.32 8.38
C GLN A 80 2.77 -33.56 8.53
N GLY A 81 3.91 -34.24 8.31
CA GLY A 81 5.23 -33.64 8.45
C GLY A 81 5.58 -32.54 7.43
N THR A 82 4.75 -32.38 6.39
CA THR A 82 4.97 -31.36 5.35
C THR A 82 4.19 -30.08 5.54
N VAL A 83 3.29 -29.99 6.54
CA VAL A 83 2.40 -28.84 6.81
C VAL A 83 3.20 -27.54 6.93
N GLY A 84 4.24 -27.51 7.77
CA GLY A 84 5.05 -26.31 8.00
C GLY A 84 5.78 -25.82 6.74
N GLY A 85 6.30 -26.75 5.93
CA GLY A 85 6.98 -26.41 4.68
C GLY A 85 6.02 -25.81 3.64
N LEU A 86 4.85 -26.41 3.47
CA LEU A 86 3.82 -25.89 2.56
C LEU A 86 3.29 -24.54 3.03
N MET A 87 3.09 -24.37 4.33
CA MET A 87 2.65 -23.11 4.91
C MET A 87 3.67 -21.99 4.68
N ALA A 88 4.96 -22.26 4.92
CA ALA A 88 6.02 -21.28 4.69
C ALA A 88 6.10 -20.86 3.22
N VAL A 89 5.96 -21.80 2.29
CA VAL A 89 5.95 -21.51 0.84
C VAL A 89 4.70 -20.71 0.45
N ALA A 90 3.50 -21.10 0.91
CA ALA A 90 2.25 -20.41 0.59
C ALA A 90 2.25 -18.97 1.12
N MET A 91 2.66 -18.78 2.38
CA MET A 91 2.75 -17.44 2.97
C MET A 91 3.84 -16.59 2.34
N GLY A 92 5.02 -17.16 2.10
CA GLY A 92 6.15 -16.41 1.54
C GLY A 92 5.96 -16.01 0.09
N ARG A 93 5.34 -16.87 -0.72
CA ARG A 93 5.26 -16.67 -2.16
C ARG A 93 4.00 -15.92 -2.61
N GLU A 94 2.87 -16.16 -1.98
CA GLU A 94 1.58 -15.67 -2.48
C GLU A 94 0.84 -14.84 -1.43
N LEU A 95 0.45 -15.44 -0.30
CA LEU A 95 -0.48 -14.82 0.64
C LEU A 95 0.09 -13.63 1.38
N GLY A 96 1.33 -13.73 1.88
CA GLY A 96 1.96 -12.65 2.64
C GLY A 96 2.03 -11.36 1.84
N PRO A 97 2.69 -11.33 0.67
CA PRO A 97 2.79 -10.11 -0.14
C PRO A 97 1.43 -9.56 -0.59
N ILE A 98 0.48 -10.43 -0.99
CA ILE A 98 -0.85 -10.01 -1.43
C ILE A 98 -1.63 -9.37 -0.27
N LEU A 99 -1.72 -10.05 0.88
CA LEU A 99 -2.47 -9.54 2.02
C LEU A 99 -1.88 -8.24 2.56
N VAL A 100 -0.55 -8.16 2.69
CA VAL A 100 0.12 -6.92 3.10
C VAL A 100 -0.14 -5.81 2.09
N GLY A 101 -0.05 -6.09 0.80
CA GLY A 101 -0.32 -5.12 -0.26
C GLY A 101 -1.74 -4.56 -0.19
N VAL A 102 -2.75 -5.41 -0.02
CA VAL A 102 -4.16 -5.00 0.09
C VAL A 102 -4.40 -4.17 1.35
N VAL A 103 -3.91 -4.62 2.51
CA VAL A 103 -4.04 -3.90 3.79
C VAL A 103 -3.38 -2.52 3.72
N LEU A 104 -2.16 -2.47 3.18
CA LEU A 104 -1.45 -1.20 3.01
C LEU A 104 -2.11 -0.27 2.00
N ALA A 105 -2.58 -0.80 0.87
CA ALA A 105 -3.27 0.02 -0.13
C ALA A 105 -4.52 0.70 0.47
N GLY A 106 -5.31 -0.04 1.25
CA GLY A 106 -6.47 0.51 1.92
C GLY A 106 -6.11 1.55 2.98
N ARG A 107 -5.24 1.18 3.92
CA ARG A 107 -4.89 2.05 5.05
C ARG A 107 -4.09 3.30 4.63
N VAL A 108 -3.01 3.09 3.88
CA VAL A 108 -2.12 4.17 3.45
C VAL A 108 -2.83 5.07 2.46
N GLY A 109 -3.60 4.49 1.52
CA GLY A 109 -4.40 5.26 0.57
C GLY A 109 -5.43 6.15 1.27
N ALA A 110 -6.14 5.63 2.26
CA ALA A 110 -7.10 6.41 3.05
C ALA A 110 -6.42 7.52 3.86
N ALA A 111 -5.30 7.22 4.52
CA ALA A 111 -4.54 8.18 5.31
C ALA A 111 -4.01 9.35 4.46
N ILE A 112 -3.39 9.05 3.32
CA ILE A 112 -2.87 10.05 2.38
C ILE A 112 -4.02 10.91 1.83
N THR A 113 -5.14 10.29 1.47
CA THR A 113 -6.31 11.02 0.95
C THR A 113 -6.89 11.97 1.98
N ALA A 114 -7.04 11.52 3.23
CA ALA A 114 -7.54 12.34 4.32
C ALA A 114 -6.60 13.52 4.62
N GLU A 115 -5.28 13.28 4.65
CA GLU A 115 -4.28 14.30 4.91
C GLU A 115 -4.23 15.37 3.80
N ILE A 116 -4.22 14.94 2.53
CA ILE A 116 -4.26 15.88 1.39
C ILE A 116 -5.60 16.62 1.35
N GLY A 117 -6.70 15.94 1.71
CA GLY A 117 -8.02 16.54 1.81
C GLY A 117 -8.06 17.67 2.84
N THR A 118 -7.54 17.43 4.05
CA THR A 118 -7.44 18.48 5.11
C THR A 118 -6.53 19.62 4.68
N MET A 119 -5.38 19.34 4.08
CA MET A 119 -4.48 20.37 3.55
C MET A 119 -5.15 21.23 2.47
N LYS A 120 -6.03 20.64 1.67
CA LYS A 120 -6.77 21.38 0.64
C LYS A 120 -7.83 22.30 1.27
N VAL A 121 -8.59 21.83 2.24
CA VAL A 121 -9.64 22.60 2.93
C VAL A 121 -9.04 23.76 3.76
N THR A 122 -7.86 23.56 4.33
CA THR A 122 -7.13 24.56 5.11
C THR A 122 -6.24 25.47 4.26
N GLU A 123 -6.36 25.42 2.93
CA GLU A 123 -5.61 26.24 1.96
C GLU A 123 -4.07 26.12 2.06
N GLN A 124 -3.56 25.12 2.76
CA GLN A 124 -2.12 24.91 2.91
C GLN A 124 -1.43 24.63 1.57
N ILE A 125 -2.11 23.94 0.64
CA ILE A 125 -1.58 23.67 -0.70
C ILE A 125 -1.43 24.97 -1.51
N ASP A 126 -2.35 25.89 -1.35
CA ASP A 126 -2.32 27.17 -2.05
C ASP A 126 -1.27 28.11 -1.42
N ALA A 127 -1.10 28.05 -0.09
CA ALA A 127 0.00 28.72 0.60
C ALA A 127 1.38 28.25 0.10
N LEU A 128 1.58 26.94 -0.12
CA LEU A 128 2.82 26.41 -0.70
C LEU A 128 3.08 26.96 -2.10
N ARG A 129 2.04 27.12 -2.91
CA ARG A 129 2.14 27.71 -4.26
C ARG A 129 2.56 29.18 -4.22
N VAL A 130 2.00 29.95 -3.28
CA VAL A 130 2.36 31.38 -3.09
C VAL A 130 3.83 31.51 -2.68
N MET A 131 4.32 30.55 -1.89
CA MET A 131 5.76 30.49 -1.51
C MET A 131 6.67 29.93 -2.62
N ALA A 132 6.18 29.76 -3.85
CA ALA A 132 6.91 29.19 -4.99
C ALA A 132 7.44 27.77 -4.74
N VAL A 133 6.88 27.03 -3.76
CA VAL A 133 7.21 25.64 -3.50
C VAL A 133 6.30 24.74 -4.34
N ASN A 134 6.90 23.78 -5.04
CA ASN A 134 6.11 22.83 -5.83
C ASN A 134 5.42 21.80 -4.92
N PRO A 135 4.07 21.79 -4.81
CA PRO A 135 3.35 20.91 -3.90
C PRO A 135 3.60 19.42 -4.20
N ILE A 136 3.79 19.05 -5.47
CA ILE A 136 4.03 17.66 -5.87
C ILE A 136 5.37 17.17 -5.33
N GLY A 137 6.43 17.97 -5.50
CA GLY A 137 7.75 17.62 -4.98
C GLY A 137 7.81 17.54 -3.45
N TYR A 138 7.05 18.40 -2.79
CA TYR A 138 7.05 18.48 -1.33
C TYR A 138 6.16 17.43 -0.67
N LEU A 139 4.97 17.17 -1.21
CA LEU A 139 3.96 16.28 -0.61
C LEU A 139 3.97 14.87 -1.18
N VAL A 140 4.06 14.72 -2.51
CA VAL A 140 3.85 13.42 -3.18
C VAL A 140 5.13 12.61 -3.21
N VAL A 141 6.25 13.24 -3.60
CA VAL A 141 7.52 12.54 -3.80
C VAL A 141 8.01 11.80 -2.53
N PRO A 142 8.06 12.42 -1.32
CA PRO A 142 8.52 11.73 -0.12
C PRO A 142 7.61 10.54 0.26
N ARG A 143 6.30 10.66 0.04
CA ARG A 143 5.34 9.59 0.33
C ARG A 143 5.51 8.39 -0.60
N VAL A 144 5.64 8.64 -1.90
CA VAL A 144 5.86 7.57 -2.89
C VAL A 144 7.15 6.81 -2.60
N VAL A 145 8.25 7.53 -2.33
CA VAL A 145 9.53 6.90 -2.00
C VAL A 145 9.45 6.12 -0.69
N ALA A 146 8.82 6.69 0.35
CA ALA A 146 8.59 5.99 1.61
C ALA A 146 7.79 4.69 1.40
N CYS A 147 6.72 4.72 0.61
CA CYS A 147 5.94 3.52 0.26
C CYS A 147 6.78 2.49 -0.49
N MET A 148 7.58 2.90 -1.48
CA MET A 148 8.43 1.98 -2.25
C MET A 148 9.43 1.22 -1.37
N ILE A 149 9.92 1.84 -0.30
CA ILE A 149 10.86 1.21 0.63
C ILE A 149 10.13 0.40 1.70
N MET A 150 9.05 0.96 2.27
CA MET A 150 8.37 0.33 3.41
C MET A 150 7.51 -0.87 3.02
N VAL A 151 6.88 -0.88 1.84
CA VAL A 151 6.00 -1.99 1.42
C VAL A 151 6.75 -3.33 1.36
N PRO A 152 7.94 -3.46 0.75
CA PRO A 152 8.71 -4.71 0.78
C PRO A 152 9.13 -5.12 2.20
N ILE A 153 9.53 -4.17 3.04
CA ILE A 153 9.93 -4.44 4.42
C ILE A 153 8.74 -4.98 5.23
N LEU A 154 7.59 -4.33 5.10
CA LEU A 154 6.37 -4.76 5.77
C LEU A 154 5.83 -6.09 5.22
N ALA A 155 6.03 -6.37 3.93
CA ALA A 155 5.69 -7.65 3.33
C ALA A 155 6.55 -8.77 3.94
N PHE A 156 7.86 -8.57 4.04
CA PHE A 156 8.74 -9.54 4.71
C PHE A 156 8.36 -9.75 6.18
N TYR A 157 8.13 -8.67 6.90
CA TYR A 157 7.64 -8.72 8.30
C TYR A 157 6.33 -9.51 8.40
N GLY A 158 5.37 -9.22 7.52
CA GLY A 158 4.07 -9.88 7.50
C GLY A 158 4.16 -11.39 7.24
N VAL A 159 5.06 -11.81 6.33
CA VAL A 159 5.33 -13.24 6.09
C VAL A 159 5.83 -13.92 7.36
N VAL A 160 6.77 -13.32 8.07
CA VAL A 160 7.31 -13.87 9.34
C VAL A 160 6.20 -14.02 10.37
N ILE A 161 5.37 -13.00 10.55
CA ILE A 161 4.23 -13.03 11.48
C ILE A 161 3.19 -14.07 11.05
N GLY A 162 2.91 -14.17 9.75
CA GLY A 162 1.96 -15.17 9.23
C GLY A 162 2.41 -16.61 9.46
N ILE A 163 3.71 -16.89 9.26
CA ILE A 163 4.28 -18.20 9.59
C ILE A 163 4.20 -18.47 11.11
N ALA A 164 4.53 -17.47 11.94
CA ALA A 164 4.44 -17.60 13.39
C ALA A 164 2.99 -17.82 13.88
N GLY A 165 2.00 -17.25 13.18
CA GLY A 165 0.58 -17.47 13.48
C GLY A 165 0.06 -18.86 13.11
N GLY A 166 0.77 -19.56 12.22
CA GLY A 166 0.45 -20.93 11.80
C GLY A 166 1.19 -22.02 12.58
N TYR A 167 2.14 -21.64 13.41
CA TYR A 167 2.96 -22.58 14.19
C TYR A 167 2.30 -22.87 15.53
#